data_27ffa68f239d2ea4f7bff2c58b866bd8
#
_entry.id   27ffa68f239d2ea4f7bff2c58b866bd8
#
_cell.length_a   1.000
_cell.length_b   1.000
_cell.length_c   1.000
_cell.angle_alpha   90.00
_cell.angle_beta   90.00
_cell.angle_gamma   90.00
#
_symmetry.space_group_name_H-M   'P 1'
#
loop_
_entity.id
_entity.type
_entity.pdbx_description
1 polymer ?
#
loop_
_entity_poly.entity_id
_entity_poly.type
_entity_poly.pdbx_seq_one_letter_code
_entity_poly.pdbx_strand_id
1 'polypeptide(L)'
;MRRLCRTAVFSMLSKIVLRDPDEGCWYVYEQPVQVVTTTCLGEVEATLQAVEDLVETQGWFAAGFVSYEAAAGFDAKLATHSPDALLPLVCFALFDKRTQLQSLGNSADLAAQDSGGIHESQINWHLTDSPGSYEARVELIKQRIAAGETYQVNLTTQLQGEGQVNFDTFRRIARDAPYGAYIEADTFNIVSASPELFFQCNRDTVICEPMKGTAPRGFSTSQDQHQAQWLQHSAKNRAENLMITDMVRNDLGRVAHPGSVETKNLFAVNAYPTVWQMTSTVTAQTPLGVTDLFRALFPGASITGAPKRASMAFINQFETTARAVY
;
A
#
# COMPACT_ATOMS: atom_id res chain seq x y z
N MET A 1 28.29 -7.92 -21.00
CA MET A 1 27.30 -7.60 -22.04
C MET A 1 26.08 -7.05 -21.31
N ARG A 2 25.98 -5.73 -21.12
CA ARG A 2 24.81 -5.08 -20.50
C ARG A 2 23.65 -5.19 -21.51
N ARG A 3 22.63 -6.01 -21.23
CA ARG A 3 21.36 -5.91 -21.95
C ARG A 3 20.77 -4.55 -21.58
N LEU A 4 20.79 -3.63 -22.54
CA LEU A 4 19.99 -2.42 -22.47
C LEU A 4 18.53 -2.87 -22.23
N CYS A 5 18.01 -2.62 -21.04
CA CYS A 5 16.57 -2.67 -20.81
C CYS A 5 15.94 -1.74 -21.86
N ARG A 6 15.07 -2.26 -22.71
CA ARG A 6 14.34 -1.45 -23.68
C ARG A 6 13.61 -0.38 -22.88
N THR A 7 13.86 0.87 -23.17
CA THR A 7 13.00 2.00 -22.78
C THR A 7 11.62 1.72 -23.34
N ALA A 8 10.78 1.04 -22.56
CA ALA A 8 9.36 1.06 -22.83
C ALA A 8 8.95 2.53 -22.73
N VAL A 9 8.25 3.03 -23.73
CA VAL A 9 7.61 4.35 -23.68
C VAL A 9 6.48 4.17 -22.66
N PHE A 10 6.81 4.39 -21.37
CA PHE A 10 5.80 4.37 -20.33
C PHE A 10 4.96 5.63 -20.46
N SER A 11 3.68 5.43 -20.42
CA SER A 11 2.63 6.40 -20.41
C SER A 11 2.93 7.52 -19.41
N MET A 12 2.70 8.73 -19.86
CA MET A 12 2.82 9.89 -18.97
C MET A 12 1.75 9.79 -17.90
N LEU A 13 2.17 9.90 -16.63
CA LEU A 13 1.24 10.15 -15.52
C LEU A 13 0.61 11.53 -15.77
N SER A 14 -0.71 11.60 -15.90
CA SER A 14 -1.41 12.85 -16.22
C SER A 14 -1.97 13.54 -14.99
N LYS A 15 -2.47 12.75 -14.03
CA LYS A 15 -3.13 13.25 -12.82
C LYS A 15 -2.90 12.30 -11.65
N ILE A 16 -2.62 12.88 -10.50
CA ILE A 16 -2.55 12.14 -9.23
C ILE A 16 -3.37 12.87 -8.18
N VAL A 17 -4.17 12.13 -7.41
CA VAL A 17 -4.96 12.67 -6.29
C VAL A 17 -4.68 11.81 -5.07
N LEU A 18 -4.22 12.44 -3.99
CA LEU A 18 -3.84 11.78 -2.74
C LEU A 18 -4.61 12.39 -1.56
N ARG A 19 -5.09 11.53 -0.66
CA ARG A 19 -5.65 11.96 0.63
C ARG A 19 -4.53 12.25 1.62
N ASP A 20 -4.65 13.39 2.30
CA ASP A 20 -3.87 13.71 3.49
C ASP A 20 -4.81 13.61 4.70
N PRO A 21 -4.67 12.57 5.56
CA PRO A 21 -5.53 12.38 6.71
C PRO A 21 -5.25 13.39 7.83
N ASP A 22 -4.00 13.87 7.98
CA ASP A 22 -3.59 14.80 9.03
C ASP A 22 -4.19 16.18 8.79
N GLU A 23 -4.14 16.65 7.54
CA GLU A 23 -4.74 17.92 7.14
C GLU A 23 -6.23 17.79 6.78
N GLY A 24 -6.75 16.56 6.67
CA GLY A 24 -8.13 16.28 6.33
C GLY A 24 -8.53 16.72 4.92
N CYS A 25 -7.57 16.86 4.01
CA CYS A 25 -7.76 17.40 2.66
C CYS A 25 -7.31 16.40 1.58
N TRP A 26 -7.47 16.80 0.32
CA TRP A 26 -6.97 16.10 -0.85
C TRP A 26 -5.96 16.98 -1.57
N TYR A 27 -4.85 16.39 -2.01
CA TYR A 27 -3.91 17.03 -2.90
C TYR A 27 -4.07 16.52 -4.31
N VAL A 28 -4.20 17.45 -5.26
CA VAL A 28 -4.29 17.17 -6.69
C VAL A 28 -3.02 17.65 -7.36
N TYR A 29 -2.39 16.76 -8.11
CA TYR A 29 -1.18 16.98 -8.87
C TYR A 29 -1.49 16.77 -10.35
N GLU A 30 -1.26 17.79 -11.17
CA GLU A 30 -1.50 17.77 -12.60
C GLU A 30 -0.33 18.45 -13.33
N GLN A 31 -0.11 18.11 -14.60
CA GLN A 31 0.95 18.67 -15.41
C GLN A 31 2.35 18.42 -14.81
N PRO A 32 2.80 17.16 -14.78
CA PRO A 32 4.12 16.83 -14.22
C PRO A 32 5.24 17.51 -15.02
N VAL A 33 6.23 18.03 -14.30
CA VAL A 33 7.47 18.58 -14.87
C VAL A 33 8.34 17.45 -15.42
N GLN A 34 8.36 16.33 -14.72
CA GLN A 34 9.16 15.16 -15.06
C GLN A 34 8.52 13.87 -14.54
N VAL A 35 8.73 12.76 -15.24
CA VAL A 35 8.40 11.41 -14.74
C VAL A 35 9.70 10.61 -14.65
N VAL A 36 9.91 9.97 -13.49
CA VAL A 36 11.04 9.09 -13.21
C VAL A 36 10.50 7.69 -12.98
N THR A 37 10.94 6.72 -13.78
CA THR A 37 10.35 5.37 -13.78
C THR A 37 11.38 4.31 -14.15
N THR A 38 11.18 3.08 -13.64
CA THR A 38 11.94 1.90 -14.05
C THR A 38 11.11 0.63 -14.00
N THR A 39 11.43 -0.31 -14.90
CA THR A 39 10.98 -1.71 -14.91
C THR A 39 12.09 -2.69 -14.53
N CYS A 40 13.28 -2.17 -14.28
CA CYS A 40 14.46 -2.98 -14.02
C CYS A 40 14.72 -3.09 -12.53
N LEU A 41 14.75 -4.31 -11.98
CA LEU A 41 15.02 -4.54 -10.56
C LEU A 41 16.36 -3.90 -10.12
N GLY A 42 17.40 -3.97 -10.94
CA GLY A 42 18.71 -3.38 -10.62
C GLY A 42 18.76 -1.86 -10.63
N GLU A 43 17.66 -1.18 -10.97
CA GLU A 43 17.55 0.28 -11.03
C GLU A 43 16.60 0.85 -9.97
N VAL A 44 15.89 -0.01 -9.21
CA VAL A 44 14.88 0.41 -8.24
C VAL A 44 15.40 1.45 -7.27
N GLU A 45 16.49 1.16 -6.58
CA GLU A 45 17.09 2.09 -5.60
C GLU A 45 17.61 3.37 -6.26
N ALA A 46 18.32 3.25 -7.38
CA ALA A 46 18.84 4.42 -8.11
C ALA A 46 17.71 5.33 -8.63
N THR A 47 16.58 4.74 -9.03
CA THR A 47 15.40 5.48 -9.47
C THR A 47 14.75 6.25 -8.32
N LEU A 48 14.60 5.63 -7.15
CA LEU A 48 14.08 6.30 -5.96
C LEU A 48 15.02 7.40 -5.48
N GLN A 49 16.33 7.16 -5.48
CA GLN A 49 17.31 8.18 -5.13
C GLN A 49 17.22 9.38 -6.07
N ALA A 50 17.07 9.15 -7.36
CA ALA A 50 16.90 10.24 -8.33
C ALA A 50 15.64 11.07 -8.07
N VAL A 51 14.54 10.43 -7.62
CA VAL A 51 13.31 11.16 -7.20
C VAL A 51 13.60 12.01 -5.97
N GLU A 52 14.24 11.45 -4.96
CA GLU A 52 14.60 12.13 -3.71
C GLU A 52 15.51 13.33 -3.98
N ASP A 53 16.57 13.15 -4.76
CA ASP A 53 17.51 14.21 -5.15
C ASP A 53 16.80 15.38 -5.88
N LEU A 54 15.85 15.06 -6.77
CA LEU A 54 15.07 16.07 -7.48
C LEU A 54 14.11 16.84 -6.55
N VAL A 55 13.46 16.16 -5.61
CA VAL A 55 12.63 16.81 -4.59
C VAL A 55 13.46 17.76 -3.74
N GLU A 56 14.62 17.33 -3.26
CA GLU A 56 15.49 18.14 -2.42
C GLU A 56 16.11 19.32 -3.17
N THR A 57 16.60 19.11 -4.39
CA THR A 57 17.33 20.14 -5.14
C THR A 57 16.42 21.17 -5.80
N GLN A 58 15.24 20.75 -6.26
CA GLN A 58 14.30 21.60 -6.98
C GLN A 58 13.16 22.13 -6.09
N GLY A 59 12.95 21.54 -4.90
CA GLY A 59 11.81 21.85 -4.06
C GLY A 59 10.47 21.39 -4.65
N TRP A 60 10.49 20.38 -5.52
CA TRP A 60 9.31 19.84 -6.17
C TRP A 60 8.58 18.83 -5.28
N PHE A 61 7.34 18.53 -5.64
CA PHE A 61 6.56 17.44 -5.06
C PHE A 61 6.72 16.19 -5.91
N ALA A 62 6.88 15.04 -5.28
CA ALA A 62 6.85 13.75 -5.95
C ALA A 62 5.58 12.99 -5.55
N ALA A 63 4.88 12.45 -6.52
CA ALA A 63 3.73 11.57 -6.30
C ALA A 63 3.79 10.40 -7.27
N GLY A 64 3.45 9.18 -6.81
CA GLY A 64 3.57 7.97 -7.61
C GLY A 64 3.43 6.71 -6.79
N PHE A 65 4.07 5.62 -7.24
CA PHE A 65 3.99 4.31 -6.58
C PHE A 65 5.25 3.48 -6.76
N VAL A 66 5.36 2.48 -5.90
CA VAL A 66 6.34 1.39 -5.97
C VAL A 66 5.56 0.07 -5.99
N SER A 67 5.73 -0.73 -7.04
CA SER A 67 5.08 -2.04 -7.15
C SER A 67 5.68 -3.05 -6.17
N TYR A 68 4.88 -3.97 -5.66
CA TYR A 68 5.30 -5.01 -4.73
C TYR A 68 6.53 -5.78 -5.22
N GLU A 69 6.60 -6.05 -6.52
CA GLU A 69 7.70 -6.78 -7.15
C GLU A 69 9.02 -6.03 -7.13
N ALA A 70 9.02 -4.72 -6.86
CA ALA A 70 10.24 -3.96 -6.63
C ALA A 70 11.04 -4.43 -5.39
N ALA A 71 10.41 -5.19 -4.50
CA ALA A 71 11.06 -5.74 -3.30
C ALA A 71 12.37 -6.48 -3.61
N ALA A 72 12.40 -7.27 -4.69
CA ALA A 72 13.60 -7.97 -5.12
C ALA A 72 14.73 -7.03 -5.62
N GLY A 73 14.41 -5.77 -5.91
CA GLY A 73 15.39 -4.71 -6.24
C GLY A 73 16.09 -4.15 -5.01
N PHE A 74 15.44 -4.18 -3.83
CA PHE A 74 16.04 -3.78 -2.55
C PHE A 74 16.82 -4.92 -1.89
N ASP A 75 16.30 -6.13 -1.94
CA ASP A 75 16.96 -7.33 -1.44
C ASP A 75 16.61 -8.53 -2.33
N ALA A 76 17.60 -9.05 -3.06
CA ALA A 76 17.43 -10.21 -3.95
C ALA A 76 16.94 -11.49 -3.25
N LYS A 77 16.91 -11.50 -1.91
CA LYS A 77 16.37 -12.61 -1.12
C LYS A 77 14.86 -12.51 -0.89
N LEU A 78 14.25 -11.39 -1.23
CA LEU A 78 12.80 -11.19 -1.16
C LEU A 78 12.17 -11.74 -2.45
N ALA A 79 11.62 -12.94 -2.36
CA ALA A 79 11.02 -13.61 -3.52
C ALA A 79 9.72 -12.92 -3.96
N THR A 80 9.62 -12.61 -5.25
CA THR A 80 8.43 -12.04 -5.90
C THR A 80 8.20 -12.73 -7.24
N HIS A 81 6.99 -12.63 -7.76
CA HIS A 81 6.72 -12.95 -9.15
C HIS A 81 7.49 -12.04 -10.11
N SER A 82 7.54 -12.41 -11.38
CA SER A 82 7.98 -11.49 -12.41
C SER A 82 7.09 -10.24 -12.40
N PRO A 83 7.66 -9.04 -12.59
CA PRO A 83 6.87 -7.82 -12.65
C PRO A 83 5.76 -7.90 -13.69
N ASP A 84 4.65 -7.23 -13.41
CA ASP A 84 3.58 -7.05 -14.39
C ASP A 84 4.11 -6.30 -15.61
N ALA A 85 3.72 -6.73 -16.81
CA ALA A 85 4.22 -6.14 -18.05
C ALA A 85 3.65 -4.73 -18.30
N LEU A 86 2.51 -4.38 -17.67
CA LEU A 86 1.81 -3.12 -17.86
C LEU A 86 2.21 -2.06 -16.82
N LEU A 87 2.81 -2.47 -15.70
CA LEU A 87 3.13 -1.57 -14.60
C LEU A 87 4.64 -1.51 -14.34
N PRO A 88 5.22 -0.31 -14.20
CA PRO A 88 6.61 -0.17 -13.78
C PRO A 88 6.80 -0.59 -12.33
N LEU A 89 8.05 -0.94 -11.96
CA LEU A 89 8.44 -1.24 -10.58
C LEU A 89 8.44 0.01 -9.70
N VAL A 90 8.89 1.12 -10.26
CA VAL A 90 8.88 2.44 -9.64
C VAL A 90 8.37 3.43 -10.66
N CYS A 91 7.42 4.28 -10.29
CA CYS A 91 6.91 5.34 -11.14
C CYS A 91 6.51 6.55 -10.29
N PHE A 92 7.25 7.65 -10.42
CA PHE A 92 6.94 8.91 -9.77
C PHE A 92 6.90 10.04 -10.78
N ALA A 93 5.88 10.86 -10.68
CA ALA A 93 5.81 12.14 -11.36
C ALA A 93 6.21 13.26 -10.39
N LEU A 94 6.93 14.25 -10.91
CA LEU A 94 7.45 15.40 -10.19
C LEU A 94 6.67 16.64 -10.62
N PHE A 95 6.27 17.46 -9.66
CA PHE A 95 5.40 18.61 -9.86
C PHE A 95 5.97 19.84 -9.16
N ASP A 96 5.92 20.99 -9.81
CA ASP A 96 6.31 22.29 -9.22
C ASP A 96 5.21 22.87 -8.33
N LYS A 97 3.98 22.39 -8.45
CA LYS A 97 2.81 22.83 -7.69
C LYS A 97 1.83 21.70 -7.45
N ARG A 98 0.99 21.86 -6.42
CA ARG A 98 -0.16 21.02 -6.11
C ARG A 98 -1.36 21.89 -5.72
N THR A 99 -2.56 21.38 -5.93
CA THR A 99 -3.80 22.02 -5.52
C THR A 99 -4.38 21.31 -4.32
N GLN A 100 -4.75 22.04 -3.28
CA GLN A 100 -5.42 21.49 -2.11
C GLN A 100 -6.94 21.62 -2.25
N LEU A 101 -7.67 20.54 -2.01
CA LEU A 101 -9.13 20.48 -2.04
C LEU A 101 -9.66 19.95 -0.71
N GLN A 102 -10.68 20.58 -0.16
CA GLN A 102 -11.34 20.12 1.08
C GLN A 102 -12.21 18.88 0.84
N SER A 103 -12.72 18.72 -0.36
CA SER A 103 -13.50 17.55 -0.77
C SER A 103 -13.37 17.30 -2.27
N LEU A 104 -13.61 16.07 -2.70
CA LEU A 104 -13.63 15.69 -4.13
C LEU A 104 -14.96 16.04 -4.83
N GLY A 105 -15.82 16.87 -4.22
CA GLY A 105 -17.16 17.22 -4.71
C GLY A 105 -18.22 16.17 -4.37
N ASN A 106 -19.48 16.53 -4.48
CA ASN A 106 -20.59 15.60 -4.23
C ASN A 106 -20.98 14.85 -5.51
N SER A 107 -21.49 13.62 -5.36
CA SER A 107 -22.00 12.79 -6.46
C SER A 107 -23.16 13.43 -7.27
N ALA A 108 -23.82 14.45 -6.72
CA ALA A 108 -24.88 15.19 -7.41
C ALA A 108 -24.36 16.09 -8.54
N ASP A 109 -23.11 16.59 -8.43
CA ASP A 109 -22.48 17.40 -9.48
C ASP A 109 -22.02 16.55 -10.68
N LEU A 110 -22.02 15.23 -10.54
CA LEU A 110 -21.54 14.26 -11.53
C LEU A 110 -22.62 13.79 -12.50
N ALA A 111 -23.89 13.81 -12.10
CA ALA A 111 -24.98 13.42 -12.99
C ALA A 111 -25.10 14.29 -14.26
N ALA A 112 -24.43 15.44 -14.26
CA ALA A 112 -24.41 16.38 -15.37
C ALA A 112 -23.21 16.18 -16.35
N GLN A 113 -22.21 15.32 -16.00
CA GLN A 113 -21.00 15.13 -16.80
C GLN A 113 -20.74 13.66 -17.19
N ASP A 114 -21.79 12.81 -17.15
CA ASP A 114 -21.67 11.40 -17.48
C ASP A 114 -21.39 11.22 -18.98
N SER A 115 -20.11 11.30 -19.33
CA SER A 115 -19.61 10.97 -20.66
C SER A 115 -19.45 9.45 -20.77
N GLY A 116 -20.54 8.73 -21.04
CA GLY A 116 -20.59 7.44 -21.74
C GLY A 116 -19.63 6.30 -21.35
N GLY A 117 -19.07 6.30 -20.13
CA GLY A 117 -18.20 5.22 -19.66
C GLY A 117 -18.99 4.01 -19.16
N ILE A 118 -18.43 2.81 -19.25
CA ILE A 118 -18.98 1.59 -18.64
C ILE A 118 -18.99 1.79 -17.13
N HIS A 119 -20.20 1.80 -16.51
CA HIS A 119 -20.32 1.87 -15.05
C HIS A 119 -19.74 0.61 -14.39
N GLU A 120 -19.11 0.73 -13.22
CA GLU A 120 -18.60 -0.40 -12.42
C GLU A 120 -19.66 -1.49 -12.20
N SER A 121 -20.93 -1.12 -12.09
CA SER A 121 -22.04 -2.06 -11.98
C SER A 121 -22.22 -2.96 -13.21
N GLN A 122 -21.52 -2.65 -14.31
CA GLN A 122 -21.52 -3.43 -15.55
C GLN A 122 -20.26 -4.30 -15.69
N ILE A 123 -19.27 -4.16 -14.79
CA ILE A 123 -18.07 -5.01 -14.79
C ILE A 123 -18.45 -6.38 -14.22
N ASN A 124 -18.25 -7.40 -15.03
CA ASN A 124 -18.45 -8.78 -14.61
C ASN A 124 -17.19 -9.29 -13.90
N TRP A 125 -17.16 -9.16 -12.58
CA TRP A 125 -16.02 -9.55 -11.75
C TRP A 125 -15.98 -11.06 -11.55
N HIS A 126 -14.80 -11.66 -11.71
CA HIS A 126 -14.55 -13.06 -11.39
C HIS A 126 -13.25 -13.21 -10.59
N LEU A 127 -13.23 -14.16 -9.66
CA LEU A 127 -12.03 -14.52 -8.92
C LEU A 127 -11.04 -15.24 -9.86
N THR A 128 -9.76 -14.89 -9.76
CA THR A 128 -8.70 -15.62 -10.47
C THR A 128 -8.51 -17.04 -9.94
N ASP A 129 -8.91 -17.26 -8.69
CA ASP A 129 -8.82 -18.55 -8.01
C ASP A 129 -10.21 -19.16 -7.81
N SER A 130 -10.31 -20.48 -7.95
CA SER A 130 -11.47 -21.20 -7.45
C SER A 130 -11.44 -21.26 -5.90
N PRO A 131 -12.60 -21.29 -5.22
CA PRO A 131 -12.64 -21.43 -3.76
C PRO A 131 -11.82 -22.61 -3.24
N GLY A 132 -11.94 -23.78 -3.87
CA GLY A 132 -11.20 -24.98 -3.46
C GLY A 132 -9.68 -24.85 -3.64
N SER A 133 -9.22 -24.15 -4.68
CA SER A 133 -7.79 -23.86 -4.88
C SER A 133 -7.26 -22.91 -3.79
N TYR A 134 -8.02 -21.88 -3.46
CA TYR A 134 -7.65 -20.95 -2.39
C TYR A 134 -7.60 -21.64 -1.02
N GLU A 135 -8.64 -22.41 -0.67
CA GLU A 135 -8.70 -23.18 0.58
C GLU A 135 -7.53 -24.15 0.71
N ALA A 136 -7.18 -24.88 -0.36
CA ALA A 136 -6.05 -25.82 -0.35
C ALA A 136 -4.72 -25.08 -0.04
N ARG A 137 -4.51 -23.89 -0.60
CA ARG A 137 -3.31 -23.07 -0.30
C ARG A 137 -3.32 -22.57 1.14
N VAL A 138 -4.47 -22.18 1.68
CA VAL A 138 -4.61 -21.81 3.10
C VAL A 138 -4.20 -22.98 4.00
N GLU A 139 -4.65 -24.21 3.70
CA GLU A 139 -4.28 -25.39 4.49
C GLU A 139 -2.77 -25.71 4.39
N LEU A 140 -2.15 -25.53 3.23
CA LEU A 140 -0.70 -25.67 3.09
C LEU A 140 0.05 -24.64 3.93
N ILE A 141 -0.39 -23.37 3.93
CA ILE A 141 0.21 -22.33 4.77
C ILE A 141 0.05 -22.66 6.25
N LYS A 142 -1.10 -23.15 6.70
CA LYS A 142 -1.32 -23.60 8.08
C LYS A 142 -0.36 -24.71 8.49
N GLN A 143 -0.06 -25.64 7.58
CA GLN A 143 0.93 -26.68 7.80
C GLN A 143 2.35 -26.09 7.98
N ARG A 144 2.73 -25.07 7.15
CA ARG A 144 4.01 -24.36 7.30
C ARG A 144 4.11 -23.60 8.63
N ILE A 145 3.00 -22.98 9.05
CA ILE A 145 2.92 -22.35 10.37
C ILE A 145 3.09 -23.37 11.49
N ALA A 146 2.41 -24.51 11.42
CA ALA A 146 2.52 -25.59 12.39
C ALA A 146 3.94 -26.20 12.45
N ALA A 147 4.65 -26.23 11.32
CA ALA A 147 6.05 -26.65 11.23
C ALA A 147 7.06 -25.58 11.74
N GLY A 148 6.59 -24.39 12.10
CA GLY A 148 7.44 -23.28 12.59
C GLY A 148 8.23 -22.57 11.48
N GLU A 149 7.89 -22.77 10.20
CA GLU A 149 8.59 -22.14 9.08
C GLU A 149 8.18 -20.67 8.88
N THR A 150 6.98 -20.32 9.31
CA THR A 150 6.47 -18.94 9.34
C THR A 150 5.44 -18.81 10.46
N TYR A 151 5.13 -17.58 10.88
CA TYR A 151 4.11 -17.33 11.91
C TYR A 151 2.82 -16.79 11.31
N GLN A 152 2.94 -16.05 10.19
CA GLN A 152 1.82 -15.43 9.50
C GLN A 152 2.16 -15.24 8.02
N VAL A 153 1.18 -15.45 7.15
CA VAL A 153 1.26 -15.13 5.71
C VAL A 153 -0.03 -14.40 5.31
N ASN A 154 0.11 -13.26 4.64
CA ASN A 154 -1.01 -12.55 4.03
C ASN A 154 -1.20 -13.09 2.61
N LEU A 155 -2.02 -14.13 2.46
CA LEU A 155 -2.35 -14.73 1.16
C LEU A 155 -3.44 -13.92 0.48
N THR A 156 -3.21 -13.53 -0.77
CA THR A 156 -4.18 -12.76 -1.58
C THR A 156 -4.73 -13.56 -2.75
N THR A 157 -5.84 -13.08 -3.28
CA THR A 157 -6.39 -13.45 -4.57
C THR A 157 -6.89 -12.20 -5.27
N GLN A 158 -7.06 -12.25 -6.59
CA GLN A 158 -7.49 -11.12 -7.38
C GLN A 158 -8.90 -11.34 -7.92
N LEU A 159 -9.64 -10.22 -8.01
CA LEU A 159 -10.82 -10.12 -8.84
C LEU A 159 -10.41 -9.49 -10.18
N GLN A 160 -10.78 -10.11 -11.27
CA GLN A 160 -10.56 -9.61 -12.62
C GLN A 160 -11.90 -9.35 -13.29
N GLY A 161 -11.95 -8.36 -14.17
CA GLY A 161 -13.15 -8.01 -14.93
C GLY A 161 -12.81 -7.15 -16.13
N GLU A 162 -13.68 -7.16 -17.14
CA GLU A 162 -13.54 -6.30 -18.32
C GLU A 162 -14.27 -4.98 -18.07
N GLY A 163 -13.55 -3.87 -18.18
CA GLY A 163 -14.10 -2.53 -17.98
C GLY A 163 -13.02 -1.51 -17.67
N GLN A 164 -13.43 -0.31 -17.34
CA GLN A 164 -12.53 0.76 -16.95
C GLN A 164 -12.91 1.31 -15.58
N VAL A 165 -11.92 1.53 -14.76
CA VAL A 165 -12.05 2.32 -13.54
C VAL A 165 -11.52 3.73 -13.80
N ASN A 166 -12.22 4.72 -13.29
CA ASN A 166 -11.92 6.13 -13.53
C ASN A 166 -11.98 6.93 -12.21
N PHE A 167 -11.89 8.24 -12.34
CA PHE A 167 -11.94 9.14 -11.19
C PHE A 167 -13.27 9.08 -10.42
N ASP A 168 -14.40 8.79 -11.09
CA ASP A 168 -15.69 8.65 -10.42
C ASP A 168 -15.76 7.37 -9.60
N THR A 169 -15.18 6.28 -10.10
CA THR A 169 -14.94 5.06 -9.33
C THR A 169 -14.17 5.37 -8.05
N PHE A 170 -13.05 6.08 -8.19
CA PHE A 170 -12.24 6.49 -7.05
C PHE A 170 -13.04 7.29 -6.00
N ARG A 171 -13.78 8.31 -6.44
CA ARG A 171 -14.60 9.15 -5.55
C ARG A 171 -15.62 8.35 -4.75
N ARG A 172 -16.15 7.27 -5.31
CA ARG A 172 -17.11 6.40 -4.62
C ARG A 172 -16.45 5.49 -3.59
N ILE A 173 -15.37 4.81 -3.97
CA ILE A 173 -14.76 3.79 -3.11
C ILE A 173 -13.78 4.36 -2.08
N ALA A 174 -13.09 5.46 -2.42
CA ALA A 174 -12.05 6.04 -1.57
C ALA A 174 -12.53 7.22 -0.72
N ARG A 175 -13.83 7.54 -0.76
CA ARG A 175 -14.43 8.69 -0.05
C ARG A 175 -13.98 8.81 1.40
N ASP A 176 -14.01 7.69 2.11
CA ASP A 176 -13.74 7.62 3.54
C ASP A 176 -12.40 6.90 3.85
N ALA A 177 -11.61 6.62 2.81
CA ALA A 177 -10.31 5.98 2.98
C ALA A 177 -9.27 7.02 3.43
N PRO A 178 -8.58 6.81 4.57
CA PRO A 178 -7.61 7.78 5.08
C PRO A 178 -6.41 7.98 4.15
N TYR A 179 -6.03 6.96 3.38
CA TYR A 179 -4.91 7.01 2.44
C TYR A 179 -5.39 6.69 1.01
N GLY A 180 -6.52 7.29 0.62
CA GLY A 180 -7.05 7.17 -0.73
C GLY A 180 -6.09 7.75 -1.77
N ALA A 181 -5.90 7.03 -2.88
CA ALA A 181 -5.04 7.47 -3.99
C ALA A 181 -5.67 7.17 -5.35
N TYR A 182 -5.61 8.13 -6.24
CA TYR A 182 -5.92 7.99 -7.65
C TYR A 182 -4.72 8.37 -8.50
N ILE A 183 -4.33 7.51 -9.42
CA ILE A 183 -3.24 7.76 -10.35
C ILE A 183 -3.75 7.47 -11.76
N GLU A 184 -3.69 8.45 -12.63
CA GLU A 184 -4.10 8.38 -14.03
C GLU A 184 -2.89 8.43 -14.94
N ALA A 185 -2.80 7.46 -15.82
CA ALA A 185 -1.80 7.37 -16.85
C ALA A 185 -2.43 7.00 -18.19
N ASP A 186 -1.72 7.20 -19.31
CA ASP A 186 -2.26 6.91 -20.63
C ASP A 186 -2.68 5.45 -20.83
N THR A 187 -2.08 4.49 -20.11
CA THR A 187 -2.29 3.05 -20.29
C THR A 187 -2.92 2.35 -19.11
N PHE A 188 -2.99 2.99 -17.95
CA PHE A 188 -3.60 2.42 -16.74
C PHE A 188 -4.13 3.50 -15.80
N ASN A 189 -5.08 3.11 -14.96
CA ASN A 189 -5.50 3.88 -13.79
C ASN A 189 -5.30 3.05 -12.54
N ILE A 190 -4.83 3.68 -11.46
CA ILE A 190 -4.78 3.09 -10.13
C ILE A 190 -5.80 3.80 -9.25
N VAL A 191 -6.67 3.00 -8.64
CA VAL A 191 -7.71 3.47 -7.71
C VAL A 191 -7.52 2.73 -6.40
N SER A 192 -7.03 3.44 -5.39
CA SER A 192 -6.74 2.86 -4.08
C SER A 192 -7.61 3.46 -2.99
N ALA A 193 -8.17 2.61 -2.14
CA ALA A 193 -8.90 2.97 -0.93
C ALA A 193 -8.18 2.41 0.31
N SER A 194 -6.88 2.67 0.44
CA SER A 194 -6.06 2.14 1.52
C SER A 194 -6.47 2.70 2.89
N PRO A 195 -6.67 1.85 3.90
CA PRO A 195 -6.90 2.29 5.28
C PRO A 195 -5.61 2.45 6.08
N GLU A 196 -4.46 2.01 5.58
CA GLU A 196 -3.24 1.80 6.35
C GLU A 196 -2.11 2.72 5.92
N LEU A 197 -1.41 3.29 6.91
CA LEU A 197 -0.18 4.04 6.71
C LEU A 197 1.00 3.07 6.61
N PHE A 198 1.70 3.08 5.48
CA PHE A 198 2.95 2.34 5.34
C PHE A 198 4.05 2.97 6.20
N PHE A 199 4.42 4.20 5.92
CA PHE A 199 5.19 5.06 6.80
C PHE A 199 4.97 6.54 6.45
N GLN A 200 5.21 7.39 7.43
CA GLN A 200 5.29 8.84 7.28
C GLN A 200 6.63 9.31 7.84
N CYS A 201 7.31 10.19 7.13
CA CYS A 201 8.54 10.82 7.58
C CYS A 201 8.34 12.32 7.70
N ASN A 202 8.59 12.87 8.87
CA ASN A 202 8.57 14.31 9.11
C ASN A 202 9.92 14.71 9.71
N ARG A 203 10.77 15.34 8.90
CA ARG A 203 12.19 15.59 9.20
C ARG A 203 12.87 14.26 9.56
N ASP A 204 13.37 14.12 10.80
CA ASP A 204 14.10 12.95 11.26
C ASP A 204 13.19 11.91 11.96
N THR A 205 11.88 12.18 12.06
CA THR A 205 10.93 11.28 12.73
C THR A 205 10.17 10.45 11.71
N VAL A 206 10.27 9.13 11.83
CA VAL A 206 9.49 8.16 11.04
C VAL A 206 8.39 7.57 11.91
N ILE A 207 7.19 7.46 11.34
CA ILE A 207 6.00 6.87 11.96
C ILE A 207 5.49 5.76 11.06
N CYS A 208 5.22 4.59 11.63
CA CYS A 208 4.52 3.47 10.99
C CYS A 208 3.31 3.09 11.84
N GLU A 209 2.20 2.74 11.20
CA GLU A 209 0.98 2.33 11.91
C GLU A 209 0.49 0.98 11.42
N PRO A 210 1.18 -0.12 11.78
CA PRO A 210 0.75 -1.45 11.42
C PRO A 210 -0.67 -1.74 11.91
N MET A 211 -1.48 -2.35 11.04
CA MET A 211 -2.89 -2.61 11.26
C MET A 211 -3.16 -4.11 11.15
N LYS A 212 -3.54 -4.74 12.29
CA LYS A 212 -4.00 -6.13 12.34
C LYS A 212 -5.06 -6.28 13.42
N GLY A 213 -6.14 -6.95 13.05
CA GLY A 213 -7.33 -7.14 13.88
C GLY A 213 -8.48 -6.28 13.39
N THR A 214 -9.58 -6.94 13.01
CA THR A 214 -10.78 -6.31 12.46
C THR A 214 -12.02 -6.87 13.14
N ALA A 215 -12.97 -5.99 13.44
CA ALA A 215 -14.32 -6.38 13.85
C ALA A 215 -15.37 -5.58 13.06
N PRO A 216 -16.56 -6.15 12.80
CA PRO A 216 -17.63 -5.40 12.16
C PRO A 216 -18.15 -4.30 13.06
N ARG A 217 -18.78 -3.27 12.47
CA ARG A 217 -19.56 -2.28 13.20
C ARG A 217 -20.87 -2.92 13.71
N GLY A 218 -21.37 -2.42 14.83
CA GLY A 218 -22.66 -2.85 15.37
C GLY A 218 -23.83 -2.06 14.77
N PHE A 219 -25.01 -2.67 14.74
CA PHE A 219 -26.26 -2.02 14.28
C PHE A 219 -26.86 -1.08 15.34
N SER A 220 -26.39 -1.14 16.58
CA SER A 220 -26.76 -0.22 17.67
C SER A 220 -25.50 0.23 18.40
N THR A 221 -25.59 1.37 19.10
CA THR A 221 -24.47 1.89 19.90
C THR A 221 -23.91 0.85 20.88
N SER A 222 -24.79 0.09 21.54
CA SER A 222 -24.39 -0.95 22.50
C SER A 222 -23.64 -2.10 21.81
N GLN A 223 -24.17 -2.57 20.67
CA GLN A 223 -23.49 -3.61 19.88
C GLN A 223 -22.15 -3.13 19.33
N ASP A 224 -22.10 -1.88 18.86
CA ASP A 224 -20.88 -1.28 18.29
C ASP A 224 -19.78 -1.17 19.34
N GLN A 225 -20.12 -0.70 20.55
CA GLN A 225 -19.19 -0.68 21.69
C GLN A 225 -18.73 -2.09 22.11
N HIS A 226 -19.64 -3.08 22.08
CA HIS A 226 -19.29 -4.46 22.37
C HIS A 226 -18.28 -5.03 21.35
N GLN A 227 -18.45 -4.73 20.05
CA GLN A 227 -17.51 -5.14 19.01
C GLN A 227 -16.13 -4.52 19.21
N ALA A 228 -16.05 -3.24 19.54
CA ALA A 228 -14.80 -2.56 19.84
C ALA A 228 -14.09 -3.19 21.06
N GLN A 229 -14.82 -3.43 22.14
CA GLN A 229 -14.30 -4.07 23.35
C GLN A 229 -13.85 -5.51 23.09
N TRP A 230 -14.64 -6.28 22.33
CA TRP A 230 -14.25 -7.63 21.93
C TRP A 230 -12.93 -7.62 21.16
N LEU A 231 -12.79 -6.73 20.18
CA LEU A 231 -11.55 -6.61 19.41
C LEU A 231 -10.36 -6.26 20.30
N GLN A 232 -10.53 -5.28 21.20
CA GLN A 232 -9.49 -4.81 22.12
C GLN A 232 -8.99 -5.92 23.07
N HIS A 233 -9.86 -6.87 23.45
CA HIS A 233 -9.52 -7.95 24.39
C HIS A 233 -9.23 -9.29 23.68
N SER A 234 -9.39 -9.36 22.36
CA SER A 234 -9.14 -10.57 21.57
C SER A 234 -7.68 -10.99 21.62
N ALA A 235 -7.38 -12.09 22.31
CA ALA A 235 -6.02 -12.62 22.44
C ALA A 235 -5.38 -12.90 21.05
N LYS A 236 -6.17 -13.43 20.10
CA LYS A 236 -5.72 -13.69 18.74
C LYS A 236 -5.31 -12.39 18.02
N ASN A 237 -6.21 -11.39 17.97
CA ASN A 237 -5.95 -10.13 17.25
C ASN A 237 -4.78 -9.37 17.87
N ARG A 238 -4.68 -9.36 19.19
CA ARG A 238 -3.53 -8.76 19.91
C ARG A 238 -2.21 -9.46 19.57
N ALA A 239 -2.19 -10.79 19.51
CA ALA A 239 -0.99 -11.55 19.15
C ALA A 239 -0.55 -11.25 17.72
N GLU A 240 -1.49 -11.21 16.76
CA GLU A 240 -1.22 -10.86 15.37
C GLU A 240 -0.70 -9.41 15.24
N ASN A 241 -1.35 -8.45 15.91
CA ASN A 241 -0.93 -7.05 15.89
C ASN A 241 0.46 -6.87 16.52
N LEU A 242 0.72 -7.53 17.66
CA LEU A 242 2.03 -7.48 18.34
C LEU A 242 3.14 -8.02 17.43
N MET A 243 2.90 -9.11 16.72
CA MET A 243 3.88 -9.74 15.83
C MET A 243 4.26 -8.79 14.69
N ILE A 244 3.29 -8.15 14.05
CA ILE A 244 3.56 -7.21 12.96
C ILE A 244 4.21 -5.92 13.50
N THR A 245 3.78 -5.44 14.67
CA THR A 245 4.40 -4.31 15.35
C THR A 245 5.88 -4.57 15.63
N ASP A 246 6.23 -5.77 16.10
CA ASP A 246 7.63 -6.15 16.38
C ASP A 246 8.45 -6.27 15.08
N MET A 247 7.87 -6.74 13.99
CA MET A 247 8.53 -6.71 12.67
C MET A 247 8.83 -5.28 12.22
N VAL A 248 7.87 -4.36 12.34
CA VAL A 248 8.08 -2.95 11.99
C VAL A 248 9.16 -2.33 12.88
N ARG A 249 9.17 -2.64 14.17
CA ARG A 249 10.24 -2.22 15.09
C ARG A 249 11.61 -2.73 14.64
N ASN A 250 11.69 -4.01 14.26
CA ASN A 250 12.94 -4.60 13.76
C ASN A 250 13.38 -3.94 12.45
N ASP A 251 12.47 -3.68 11.52
CA ASP A 251 12.77 -3.03 10.24
C ASP A 251 13.24 -1.59 10.45
N LEU A 252 12.56 -0.80 11.28
CA LEU A 252 12.99 0.55 11.67
C LEU A 252 14.32 0.54 12.42
N GLY A 253 14.55 -0.46 13.27
CA GLY A 253 15.79 -0.60 14.03
C GLY A 253 17.05 -0.71 13.17
N ARG A 254 16.93 -1.05 11.88
CA ARG A 254 18.05 -1.10 10.93
C ARG A 254 18.50 0.28 10.45
N VAL A 255 17.65 1.28 10.56
CA VAL A 255 17.86 2.64 10.03
C VAL A 255 17.74 3.74 11.09
N ALA A 256 17.23 3.42 12.25
CA ALA A 256 17.00 4.35 13.35
C ALA A 256 18.26 4.59 14.19
N HIS A 257 18.31 5.75 14.83
CA HIS A 257 19.29 5.98 15.90
C HIS A 257 19.11 4.96 17.01
N PRO A 258 20.19 4.38 17.56
CA PRO A 258 20.10 3.40 18.66
C PRO A 258 19.26 3.93 19.83
N GLY A 259 18.26 3.13 20.25
CA GLY A 259 17.37 3.46 21.36
C GLY A 259 16.23 4.41 21.04
N SER A 260 16.07 4.87 19.77
CA SER A 260 15.00 5.79 19.37
C SER A 260 13.71 5.10 18.92
N VAL A 261 13.72 3.78 18.72
CA VAL A 261 12.52 3.03 18.31
C VAL A 261 11.58 2.87 19.50
N GLU A 262 10.42 3.48 19.39
CA GLU A 262 9.38 3.45 20.43
C GLU A 262 8.07 2.89 19.87
N THR A 263 7.32 2.19 20.72
CA THR A 263 5.95 1.77 20.41
C THR A 263 4.97 2.58 21.25
N LYS A 264 4.00 3.20 20.59
CA LYS A 264 2.93 4.01 21.20
C LYS A 264 1.58 3.42 20.84
N ASN A 265 0.55 3.72 21.61
CA ASN A 265 -0.83 3.34 21.31
C ASN A 265 -0.99 1.83 20.98
N LEU A 266 -0.25 0.96 21.68
CA LEU A 266 -0.29 -0.48 21.42
C LEU A 266 -1.73 -1.00 21.57
N PHE A 267 -2.23 -1.69 20.53
CA PHE A 267 -3.59 -2.24 20.43
C PHE A 267 -4.72 -1.19 20.49
N ALA A 268 -4.48 0.01 19.99
CA ALA A 268 -5.54 1.00 19.83
C ALA A 268 -6.63 0.48 18.88
N VAL A 269 -7.89 0.66 19.26
CA VAL A 269 -9.05 0.27 18.43
C VAL A 269 -9.69 1.52 17.86
N ASN A 270 -9.63 1.67 16.55
CA ASN A 270 -10.09 2.83 15.82
C ASN A 270 -11.36 2.53 15.03
N ALA A 271 -12.30 3.48 15.03
CA ALA A 271 -13.54 3.39 14.27
C ALA A 271 -13.32 3.82 12.82
N TYR A 272 -13.63 2.93 11.89
CA TYR A 272 -13.79 3.23 10.47
C TYR A 272 -15.28 3.15 10.09
N PRO A 273 -15.68 3.69 8.95
CA PRO A 273 -17.11 3.70 8.58
C PRO A 273 -17.78 2.34 8.62
N THR A 274 -17.08 1.28 8.20
CA THR A 274 -17.62 -0.08 8.04
C THR A 274 -17.09 -1.09 9.04
N VAL A 275 -15.97 -0.80 9.72
CA VAL A 275 -15.27 -1.74 10.60
C VAL A 275 -14.62 -1.03 11.79
N TRP A 276 -14.29 -1.80 12.82
CA TRP A 276 -13.30 -1.48 13.84
C TRP A 276 -11.96 -2.09 13.43
N GLN A 277 -10.88 -1.33 13.57
CA GLN A 277 -9.52 -1.78 13.29
C GLN A 277 -8.61 -1.63 14.51
N MET A 278 -7.74 -2.61 14.73
CA MET A 278 -6.71 -2.55 15.74
C MET A 278 -5.39 -2.12 15.10
N THR A 279 -4.82 -1.02 15.61
CA THR A 279 -3.55 -0.45 15.16
C THR A 279 -2.57 -0.35 16.32
N SER A 280 -1.30 -0.23 16.00
CA SER A 280 -0.25 0.18 16.92
C SER A 280 0.63 1.21 16.22
N THR A 281 1.20 2.16 16.94
CA THR A 281 2.08 3.18 16.37
C THR A 281 3.52 2.85 16.73
N VAL A 282 4.41 2.79 15.74
CA VAL A 282 5.85 2.66 15.94
C VAL A 282 6.53 3.92 15.42
N THR A 283 7.34 4.55 16.26
CA THR A 283 8.09 5.75 15.90
C THR A 283 9.58 5.52 16.02
N ALA A 284 10.37 6.20 15.20
CA ALA A 284 11.82 6.17 15.27
C ALA A 284 12.42 7.50 14.84
N GLN A 285 13.64 7.79 15.28
CA GLN A 285 14.46 8.91 14.77
C GLN A 285 15.51 8.36 13.83
N THR A 286 15.63 8.94 12.63
CA THR A 286 16.63 8.54 11.63
C THR A 286 17.12 9.76 10.83
N PRO A 287 18.41 9.84 10.50
CA PRO A 287 18.95 10.86 9.62
C PRO A 287 18.89 10.45 8.14
N LEU A 288 18.33 9.25 7.84
CA LEU A 288 18.37 8.65 6.51
C LEU A 288 17.16 9.12 5.68
N GLY A 289 17.34 9.15 4.37
CA GLY A 289 16.35 9.58 3.42
C GLY A 289 15.27 8.52 3.11
N VAL A 290 14.33 8.91 2.25
CA VAL A 290 13.17 8.09 1.87
C VAL A 290 13.61 6.79 1.18
N THR A 291 14.65 6.83 0.36
CA THR A 291 15.20 5.64 -0.33
C THR A 291 15.68 4.58 0.66
N ASP A 292 16.38 4.99 1.72
CA ASP A 292 16.83 4.07 2.78
C ASP A 292 15.66 3.52 3.60
N LEU A 293 14.63 4.33 3.84
CA LEU A 293 13.40 3.88 4.47
C LEU A 293 12.69 2.81 3.63
N PHE A 294 12.57 3.00 2.32
CA PHE A 294 12.06 1.95 1.44
C PHE A 294 12.89 0.67 1.52
N ARG A 295 14.21 0.77 1.44
CA ARG A 295 15.10 -0.41 1.57
C ARG A 295 14.90 -1.15 2.89
N ALA A 296 14.62 -0.46 3.98
CA ALA A 296 14.41 -1.06 5.29
C ALA A 296 13.01 -1.66 5.46
N LEU A 297 11.97 -0.96 5.03
CA LEU A 297 10.59 -1.25 5.37
C LEU A 297 9.85 -2.03 4.28
N PHE A 298 10.21 -1.83 2.99
CA PHE A 298 9.46 -2.40 1.87
C PHE A 298 9.73 -3.89 1.64
N PRO A 299 8.69 -4.65 1.27
CA PRO A 299 7.29 -4.29 1.35
C PRO A 299 6.78 -4.30 2.80
N GLY A 300 5.63 -3.67 3.03
CA GLY A 300 5.05 -3.54 4.37
C GLY A 300 4.82 -4.89 5.06
N ALA A 301 5.09 -4.95 6.37
CA ALA A 301 4.93 -6.16 7.16
C ALA A 301 3.48 -6.67 7.16
N SER A 302 2.50 -5.77 7.21
CA SER A 302 1.06 -6.10 7.25
C SER A 302 0.58 -6.80 5.99
N ILE A 303 1.17 -6.51 4.82
CA ILE A 303 0.79 -7.10 3.54
C ILE A 303 1.63 -8.34 3.17
N THR A 304 2.63 -8.70 3.97
CA THR A 304 3.48 -9.86 3.73
C THR A 304 3.28 -10.96 4.77
N GLY A 305 3.81 -10.80 5.95
CA GLY A 305 3.74 -11.75 7.06
C GLY A 305 5.02 -11.79 7.86
N ALA A 306 5.15 -12.74 8.76
CA ALA A 306 6.23 -12.85 9.71
C ALA A 306 6.84 -14.27 9.76
N PRO A 307 8.16 -14.44 9.60
CA PRO A 307 9.17 -13.45 9.20
C PRO A 307 9.01 -13.05 7.71
N LYS A 308 9.27 -11.77 7.37
CA LYS A 308 9.03 -11.19 6.03
C LYS A 308 9.57 -12.08 4.89
N ARG A 309 10.84 -12.46 4.96
CA ARG A 309 11.49 -13.26 3.90
C ARG A 309 10.85 -14.64 3.70
N ALA A 310 10.53 -15.36 4.77
CA ALA A 310 9.88 -16.67 4.69
C ALA A 310 8.46 -16.52 4.13
N SER A 311 7.71 -15.55 4.65
CA SER A 311 6.34 -15.29 4.19
C SER A 311 6.30 -14.90 2.72
N MET A 312 7.21 -14.06 2.24
CA MET A 312 7.31 -13.69 0.82
C MET A 312 7.66 -14.88 -0.09
N ALA A 313 8.48 -15.82 0.38
CA ALA A 313 8.73 -17.05 -0.37
C ALA A 313 7.46 -17.89 -0.53
N PHE A 314 6.63 -18.01 0.52
CA PHE A 314 5.34 -18.69 0.44
C PHE A 314 4.32 -17.93 -0.41
N ILE A 315 4.27 -16.60 -0.32
CA ILE A 315 3.45 -15.77 -1.20
C ILE A 315 3.80 -16.04 -2.65
N ASN A 316 5.10 -15.97 -3.01
CA ASN A 316 5.56 -16.24 -4.36
C ASN A 316 5.27 -17.67 -4.84
N GLN A 317 5.26 -18.64 -3.93
CA GLN A 317 4.95 -20.03 -4.23
C GLN A 317 3.45 -20.29 -4.43
N PHE A 318 2.61 -19.63 -3.62
CA PHE A 318 1.18 -19.96 -3.53
C PHE A 318 0.26 -18.99 -4.27
N GLU A 319 0.64 -17.74 -4.46
CA GLU A 319 -0.10 -16.84 -5.34
C GLU A 319 0.21 -17.15 -6.80
N THR A 320 -0.74 -16.90 -7.68
CA THR A 320 -0.63 -17.25 -9.10
C THR A 320 -0.27 -16.08 -9.99
N THR A 321 -0.35 -14.87 -9.44
CA THR A 321 -0.18 -13.61 -10.17
C THR A 321 0.70 -12.63 -9.41
N ALA A 322 1.31 -11.69 -10.12
CA ALA A 322 1.99 -10.55 -9.51
C ALA A 322 0.98 -9.69 -8.73
N ARG A 323 1.42 -9.07 -7.64
CA ARG A 323 0.59 -8.21 -6.80
C ARG A 323 0.46 -6.79 -7.32
N ALA A 324 1.43 -6.35 -8.12
CA ALA A 324 1.50 -5.00 -8.67
C ALA A 324 1.49 -3.91 -7.56
N VAL A 325 0.48 -3.04 -7.55
CA VAL A 325 0.36 -1.92 -6.59
C VAL A 325 -0.48 -2.26 -5.35
N TYR A 326 -0.41 -3.49 -4.88
CA TYR A 326 -1.11 -3.94 -3.69
C TYR A 326 -0.58 -3.28 -2.41
#